data_abad66707bb60d5a90f1fbe48069b5ac
#
_entry.id   abad66707bb60d5a90f1fbe48069b5ac
#
_cell.length_a   1.000
_cell.length_b   1.000
_cell.length_c   1.000
_cell.angle_alpha   90.00
_cell.angle_beta   90.00
_cell.angle_gamma   90.00
#
_symmetry.space_group_name_H-M   'P 1'
#
loop_
_entity.id
_entity.type
_entity.pdbx_description
1 polymer ?
#
loop_
_entity_poly.entity_id
_entity_poly.type
_entity_poly.pdbx_seq_one_letter_code
_entity_poly.pdbx_strand_id
1 'polypeptide(L)'
;MTPFELLEPRSLREAAGLLDAAESRPVAGGTAVMLMMKMGVLRPARLVSLRAVESKYSAIESTPDGGLRIGAMATLSALGRSPVVQSRAPVITRTLKTLSNVRVRNVATVGGHLAHADPHMDLPPVLIALGASITTVSPAGERTLPLDKLYLGYLETALGRSELIAEVNVPAPGSWRAAYLKCTTRSADDWPALGVAVALDSDGAVIRDARIVIGAATDTPTRLAKAEGVLRGARVDDAVLRRAGEAGAAEAAVIGDQHGTAAYKKELVRVYVARAVRQCLANQ
;
A
#
# COMPACT_ATOMS: atom_id res chain seq x y z
N MET A 1 5.92 -19.40 -22.10
CA MET A 1 4.60 -19.01 -21.54
C MET A 1 3.59 -20.01 -22.05
N THR A 2 2.77 -20.62 -21.18
CA THR A 2 1.70 -21.52 -21.60
C THR A 2 0.60 -20.74 -22.31
N PRO A 3 -0.12 -21.33 -23.29
CA PRO A 3 -1.30 -20.72 -23.91
C PRO A 3 -2.36 -20.42 -22.85
N PHE A 4 -3.10 -19.34 -23.02
CA PHE A 4 -4.22 -18.93 -22.15
C PHE A 4 -5.31 -18.27 -22.99
N GLU A 5 -6.54 -18.30 -22.49
CA GLU A 5 -7.67 -17.56 -23.02
C GLU A 5 -7.68 -16.15 -22.41
N LEU A 6 -7.92 -15.11 -23.23
CA LEU A 6 -8.11 -13.73 -22.75
C LEU A 6 -9.59 -13.36 -22.81
N LEU A 7 -10.17 -13.03 -21.64
CA LEU A 7 -11.55 -12.58 -21.50
C LEU A 7 -11.56 -11.08 -21.22
N GLU A 8 -12.43 -10.32 -21.88
CA GLU A 8 -12.51 -8.86 -21.79
C GLU A 8 -13.91 -8.40 -21.36
N PRO A 9 -14.28 -8.58 -20.09
CA PRO A 9 -15.56 -8.13 -19.54
C PRO A 9 -15.70 -6.61 -19.59
N ARG A 10 -16.95 -6.15 -19.63
CA ARG A 10 -17.31 -4.73 -19.69
C ARG A 10 -17.65 -4.12 -18.31
N SER A 11 -17.85 -4.97 -17.32
CA SER A 11 -18.09 -4.53 -15.95
C SER A 11 -17.24 -5.29 -14.94
N LEU A 12 -16.97 -4.65 -13.78
CA LEU A 12 -16.22 -5.26 -12.70
C LEU A 12 -16.96 -6.46 -12.10
N ARG A 13 -18.29 -6.42 -12.07
CA ARG A 13 -19.14 -7.53 -11.61
C ARG A 13 -19.07 -8.73 -12.57
N GLU A 14 -19.12 -8.50 -13.86
CA GLU A 14 -18.91 -9.53 -14.88
C GLU A 14 -17.51 -10.15 -14.74
N ALA A 15 -16.48 -9.30 -14.60
CA ALA A 15 -15.10 -9.76 -14.38
C ALA A 15 -15.00 -10.65 -13.14
N ALA A 16 -15.60 -10.25 -12.02
CA ALA A 16 -15.64 -11.05 -10.79
C ALA A 16 -16.30 -12.43 -11.01
N GLY A 17 -17.42 -12.48 -11.75
CA GLY A 17 -18.08 -13.74 -12.08
C GLY A 17 -17.21 -14.70 -12.92
N LEU A 18 -16.43 -14.16 -13.86
CA LEU A 18 -15.52 -14.95 -14.69
C LEU A 18 -14.33 -15.56 -13.91
N LEU A 19 -14.02 -15.02 -12.74
CA LEU A 19 -12.96 -15.54 -11.86
C LEU A 19 -13.37 -16.78 -11.06
N ASP A 20 -14.65 -17.13 -11.04
CA ASP A 20 -15.15 -18.33 -10.34
C ASP A 20 -14.63 -19.62 -10.99
N ALA A 21 -14.40 -19.59 -12.29
CA ALA A 21 -13.81 -20.72 -13.01
C ALA A 21 -12.37 -21.00 -12.55
N ALA A 22 -12.05 -22.31 -12.47
CA ALA A 22 -10.71 -22.75 -12.09
C ALA A 22 -9.63 -22.12 -13.00
N GLU A 23 -8.46 -21.86 -12.43
CA GLU A 23 -7.29 -21.32 -13.14
C GLU A 23 -7.51 -19.97 -13.85
N SER A 24 -8.58 -19.22 -13.51
CA SER A 24 -8.78 -17.84 -13.96
C SER A 24 -7.99 -16.88 -13.06
N ARG A 25 -7.40 -15.83 -13.67
CA ARG A 25 -6.68 -14.78 -12.96
C ARG A 25 -7.03 -13.39 -13.51
N PRO A 26 -7.28 -12.40 -12.64
CA PRO A 26 -7.50 -11.03 -13.11
C PRO A 26 -6.19 -10.42 -13.59
N VAL A 27 -6.26 -9.61 -14.62
CA VAL A 27 -5.14 -8.80 -15.11
C VAL A 27 -5.59 -7.37 -15.35
N ALA A 28 -4.97 -6.41 -14.62
CA ALA A 28 -5.13 -4.98 -14.82
C ALA A 28 -3.94 -4.43 -15.61
N GLY A 29 -2.96 -3.82 -14.93
CA GLY A 29 -1.72 -3.35 -15.58
C GLY A 29 -0.75 -4.44 -16.03
N GLY A 30 -0.90 -5.67 -15.53
CA GLY A 30 -0.11 -6.83 -15.94
C GLY A 30 1.34 -6.87 -15.44
N THR A 31 1.82 -5.89 -14.72
CA THR A 31 3.25 -5.75 -14.35
C THR A 31 3.77 -6.88 -13.48
N ALA A 32 2.95 -7.43 -12.57
CA ALA A 32 3.30 -8.59 -11.75
C ALA A 32 2.91 -9.90 -12.46
N VAL A 33 1.65 -10.01 -12.90
CA VAL A 33 1.09 -11.25 -13.52
C VAL A 33 1.93 -11.69 -14.71
N MET A 34 2.26 -10.78 -15.64
CA MET A 34 3.04 -11.12 -16.84
C MET A 34 4.47 -11.55 -16.49
N LEU A 35 5.07 -10.95 -15.45
CA LEU A 35 6.39 -11.36 -14.97
C LEU A 35 6.34 -12.78 -14.40
N MET A 36 5.38 -13.06 -13.51
CA MET A 36 5.20 -14.39 -12.92
C MET A 36 4.91 -15.46 -13.97
N MET A 37 4.14 -15.14 -15.03
CA MET A 37 3.90 -16.03 -16.15
C MET A 37 5.18 -16.29 -16.97
N LYS A 38 6.00 -15.26 -17.22
CA LYS A 38 7.30 -15.40 -17.93
C LYS A 38 8.27 -16.28 -17.14
N MET A 39 8.28 -16.16 -15.82
CA MET A 39 9.09 -16.98 -14.93
C MET A 39 8.54 -18.41 -14.75
N GLY A 40 7.32 -18.69 -15.25
CA GLY A 40 6.68 -20.00 -15.14
C GLY A 40 6.12 -20.34 -13.77
N VAL A 41 6.11 -19.39 -12.82
CA VAL A 41 5.53 -19.57 -11.46
C VAL A 41 4.01 -19.41 -11.45
N LEU A 42 3.44 -18.74 -12.45
CA LEU A 42 2.00 -18.58 -12.64
C LEU A 42 1.61 -19.11 -14.04
N ARG A 43 0.66 -20.03 -14.10
CA ARG A 43 0.21 -20.65 -15.36
C ARG A 43 -1.32 -20.68 -15.42
N PRO A 44 -1.99 -19.52 -15.58
CA PRO A 44 -3.44 -19.50 -15.68
C PRO A 44 -3.91 -20.06 -17.02
N ALA A 45 -5.05 -20.77 -17.01
CA ALA A 45 -5.73 -21.13 -18.24
C ALA A 45 -6.48 -19.93 -18.84
N ARG A 46 -6.88 -18.96 -17.99
CA ARG A 46 -7.63 -17.77 -18.40
C ARG A 46 -7.09 -16.52 -17.73
N LEU A 47 -6.98 -15.44 -18.50
CA LEU A 47 -6.78 -14.07 -18.01
C LEU A 47 -8.08 -13.27 -18.19
N VAL A 48 -8.57 -12.66 -17.11
CA VAL A 48 -9.72 -11.75 -17.12
C VAL A 48 -9.19 -10.34 -17.11
N SER A 49 -9.23 -9.68 -18.27
CA SER A 49 -8.74 -8.33 -18.46
C SER A 49 -9.68 -7.31 -17.84
N LEU A 50 -9.17 -6.47 -16.96
CA LEU A 50 -9.94 -5.38 -16.33
C LEU A 50 -9.88 -4.06 -17.11
N ARG A 51 -9.28 -4.04 -18.32
CA ARG A 51 -9.04 -2.80 -19.08
C ARG A 51 -10.31 -2.14 -19.62
N ALA A 52 -11.36 -2.93 -19.87
CA ALA A 52 -12.61 -2.48 -20.49
C ALA A 52 -13.75 -2.29 -19.48
N VAL A 53 -13.49 -2.46 -18.17
CA VAL A 53 -14.51 -2.22 -17.13
C VAL A 53 -14.85 -0.74 -17.02
N GLU A 54 -15.92 -0.42 -16.30
CA GLU A 54 -16.48 0.93 -16.17
C GLU A 54 -15.41 1.97 -15.77
N SER A 55 -15.40 3.09 -16.47
CA SER A 55 -14.42 4.18 -16.29
C SER A 55 -14.42 4.80 -14.89
N LYS A 56 -15.54 4.69 -14.14
CA LYS A 56 -15.61 5.15 -12.74
C LYS A 56 -14.52 4.55 -11.86
N TYR A 57 -14.09 3.31 -12.15
CA TYR A 57 -13.01 2.65 -11.41
C TYR A 57 -11.60 3.15 -11.75
N SER A 58 -11.47 4.09 -12.71
CA SER A 58 -10.23 4.83 -12.98
C SER A 58 -10.27 6.26 -12.42
N ALA A 59 -11.38 6.71 -11.85
CA ALA A 59 -11.55 8.06 -11.31
C ALA A 59 -10.76 8.24 -10.00
N ILE A 60 -10.30 9.49 -9.77
CA ILE A 60 -9.65 9.92 -8.53
C ILE A 60 -10.36 11.21 -8.11
N GLU A 61 -11.11 11.16 -7.02
CA GLU A 61 -12.02 12.22 -6.61
C GLU A 61 -11.89 12.53 -5.12
N SER A 62 -12.22 13.76 -4.73
CA SER A 62 -12.43 14.06 -3.31
C SER A 62 -13.86 13.68 -2.91
N THR A 63 -14.00 13.15 -1.70
CA THR A 63 -15.31 12.91 -1.10
C THR A 63 -15.85 14.18 -0.44
N PRO A 64 -17.17 14.30 -0.22
CA PRO A 64 -17.78 15.51 0.39
C PRO A 64 -17.20 15.86 1.77
N ASP A 65 -16.77 14.87 2.54
CA ASP A 65 -16.13 15.04 3.85
C ASP A 65 -14.64 15.44 3.76
N GLY A 66 -14.09 15.57 2.53
CA GLY A 66 -12.70 15.98 2.28
C GLY A 66 -11.69 14.85 2.21
N GLY A 67 -12.14 13.60 2.23
CA GLY A 67 -11.34 12.41 1.95
C GLY A 67 -11.06 12.22 0.45
N LEU A 68 -10.56 11.02 0.09
CA LEU A 68 -10.29 10.62 -1.28
C LEU A 68 -10.99 9.30 -1.61
N ARG A 69 -11.56 9.21 -2.80
CA ARG A 69 -12.00 7.99 -3.45
C ARG A 69 -11.11 7.76 -4.67
N ILE A 70 -10.40 6.65 -4.68
CA ILE A 70 -9.42 6.28 -5.71
C ILE A 70 -9.88 4.99 -6.36
N GLY A 71 -10.27 5.04 -7.62
CA GLY A 71 -10.66 3.84 -8.37
C GLY A 71 -9.48 2.87 -8.52
N ALA A 72 -9.74 1.58 -8.36
CA ALA A 72 -8.72 0.54 -8.39
C ALA A 72 -8.00 0.42 -9.73
N MET A 73 -8.61 0.87 -10.83
CA MET A 73 -8.05 0.91 -12.18
C MET A 73 -7.26 2.20 -12.47
N ALA A 74 -7.26 3.18 -11.57
CA ALA A 74 -6.36 4.34 -11.69
C ALA A 74 -4.91 3.86 -11.73
N THR A 75 -4.12 4.35 -12.70
CA THR A 75 -2.70 4.01 -12.77
C THR A 75 -1.91 4.71 -11.65
N LEU A 76 -0.78 4.12 -11.25
CA LEU A 76 0.10 4.76 -10.27
C LEU A 76 0.61 6.12 -10.77
N SER A 77 0.80 6.28 -12.09
CA SER A 77 1.15 7.58 -12.69
C SER A 77 0.00 8.59 -12.62
N ALA A 78 -1.24 8.17 -12.82
CA ALA A 78 -2.41 9.04 -12.67
C ALA A 78 -2.55 9.49 -11.21
N LEU A 79 -2.41 8.56 -10.26
CA LEU A 79 -2.43 8.85 -8.84
C LEU A 79 -1.34 9.85 -8.43
N GLY A 80 -0.10 9.66 -8.91
CA GLY A 80 1.03 10.53 -8.60
C GLY A 80 0.94 11.94 -9.19
N ARG A 81 0.17 12.12 -10.29
CA ARG A 81 -0.05 13.41 -10.94
C ARG A 81 -1.36 14.08 -10.54
N SER A 82 -2.20 13.42 -9.76
CA SER A 82 -3.51 13.95 -9.37
C SER A 82 -3.39 15.18 -8.45
N PRO A 83 -3.89 16.36 -8.86
CA PRO A 83 -3.89 17.54 -7.99
C PRO A 83 -4.72 17.34 -6.72
N VAL A 84 -5.78 16.54 -6.80
CA VAL A 84 -6.63 16.22 -5.64
C VAL A 84 -5.83 15.41 -4.61
N VAL A 85 -5.09 14.38 -5.04
CA VAL A 85 -4.24 13.59 -4.15
C VAL A 85 -3.08 14.44 -3.59
N GLN A 86 -2.49 15.30 -4.42
CA GLN A 86 -1.41 16.19 -4.00
C GLN A 86 -1.86 17.16 -2.89
N SER A 87 -3.10 17.64 -2.99
CA SER A 87 -3.69 18.54 -1.99
C SER A 87 -4.13 17.81 -0.71
N ARG A 88 -4.78 16.64 -0.83
CA ARG A 88 -5.43 15.94 0.29
C ARG A 88 -4.52 14.95 1.02
N ALA A 89 -3.65 14.27 0.28
CA ALA A 89 -2.74 13.27 0.81
C ALA A 89 -1.35 13.33 0.13
N PRO A 90 -0.60 14.42 0.30
CA PRO A 90 0.66 14.65 -0.41
C PRO A 90 1.73 13.57 -0.16
N VAL A 91 1.62 12.83 0.93
CA VAL A 91 2.50 11.68 1.21
C VAL A 91 2.37 10.60 0.11
N ILE A 92 1.18 10.37 -0.43
CA ILE A 92 0.96 9.41 -1.53
C ILE A 92 1.75 9.85 -2.78
N THR A 93 1.61 11.11 -3.20
CA THR A 93 2.30 11.62 -4.39
C THR A 93 3.83 11.65 -4.20
N ARG A 94 4.30 11.95 -2.97
CA ARG A 94 5.74 11.87 -2.64
C ARG A 94 6.27 10.44 -2.72
N THR A 95 5.54 9.47 -2.18
CA THR A 95 5.90 8.04 -2.24
C THR A 95 6.02 7.56 -3.67
N LEU A 96 5.09 7.95 -4.54
CA LEU A 96 5.08 7.54 -5.94
C LEU A 96 6.27 8.07 -6.76
N LYS A 97 7.00 9.08 -6.29
CA LYS A 97 8.22 9.56 -6.97
C LYS A 97 9.34 8.51 -6.95
N THR A 98 9.38 7.67 -5.90
CA THR A 98 10.40 6.63 -5.69
C THR A 98 9.82 5.20 -5.80
N LEU A 99 8.53 5.06 -6.11
CA LEU A 99 7.90 3.76 -6.30
C LEU A 99 8.12 3.30 -7.73
N SER A 100 9.04 2.35 -7.94
CA SER A 100 9.33 1.75 -9.24
C SER A 100 9.69 2.78 -10.34
N ASN A 101 9.91 2.34 -11.56
CA ASN A 101 10.19 3.21 -12.69
C ASN A 101 8.89 3.72 -13.37
N VAL A 102 9.02 4.76 -14.20
CA VAL A 102 7.89 5.41 -14.86
C VAL A 102 7.12 4.47 -15.80
N ARG A 103 7.79 3.50 -16.44
CA ARG A 103 7.15 2.55 -17.37
C ARG A 103 6.18 1.66 -16.62
N VAL A 104 6.59 1.16 -15.44
CA VAL A 104 5.73 0.39 -14.55
C VAL A 104 4.57 1.25 -14.04
N ARG A 105 4.84 2.46 -13.51
CA ARG A 105 3.78 3.34 -13.00
C ARG A 105 2.74 3.73 -14.04
N ASN A 106 3.09 3.81 -15.31
CA ASN A 106 2.15 4.16 -16.38
C ASN A 106 1.10 3.09 -16.67
N VAL A 107 1.35 1.85 -16.29
CA VAL A 107 0.44 0.72 -16.57
C VAL A 107 -0.04 0.00 -15.31
N ALA A 108 0.77 -0.04 -14.25
CA ALA A 108 0.36 -0.61 -12.96
C ALA A 108 -0.79 0.20 -12.36
N THR A 109 -1.82 -0.49 -11.88
CA THR A 109 -3.01 0.11 -11.27
C THR A 109 -2.96 0.04 -9.75
N VAL A 110 -3.68 0.92 -9.08
CA VAL A 110 -3.77 0.96 -7.61
C VAL A 110 -4.29 -0.37 -7.07
N GLY A 111 -5.41 -0.86 -7.59
CA GLY A 111 -5.98 -2.15 -7.15
C GLY A 111 -5.04 -3.33 -7.41
N GLY A 112 -4.40 -3.38 -8.60
CA GLY A 112 -3.43 -4.43 -8.92
C GLY A 112 -2.19 -4.39 -8.02
N HIS A 113 -1.74 -3.19 -7.64
CA HIS A 113 -0.62 -3.00 -6.72
C HIS A 113 -0.97 -3.51 -5.31
N LEU A 114 -2.18 -3.21 -4.80
CA LEU A 114 -2.62 -3.69 -3.49
C LEU A 114 -2.89 -5.21 -3.47
N ALA A 115 -3.58 -5.72 -4.50
CA ALA A 115 -3.93 -7.14 -4.59
C ALA A 115 -2.73 -8.07 -4.83
N HIS A 116 -1.58 -7.53 -5.28
CA HIS A 116 -0.35 -8.31 -5.44
C HIS A 116 0.22 -8.80 -4.11
N ALA A 117 0.01 -8.04 -3.04
CA ALA A 117 0.38 -8.37 -1.66
C ALA A 117 1.88 -8.71 -1.47
N ASP A 118 2.77 -8.20 -2.32
CA ASP A 118 4.20 -8.30 -2.05
C ASP A 118 4.58 -7.35 -0.91
N PRO A 119 5.29 -7.82 0.12
CA PRO A 119 5.64 -6.99 1.29
C PRO A 119 6.53 -5.79 0.98
N HIS A 120 7.24 -5.79 -0.19
CA HIS A 120 8.09 -4.68 -0.61
C HIS A 120 7.33 -3.55 -1.32
N MET A 121 6.00 -3.62 -1.40
CA MET A 121 5.19 -2.56 -1.98
C MET A 121 5.15 -1.32 -1.07
N ASP A 122 5.39 -0.13 -1.65
CA ASP A 122 5.48 1.13 -0.90
C ASP A 122 4.11 1.72 -0.49
N LEU A 123 3.06 1.54 -1.31
CA LEU A 123 1.74 2.14 -1.02
C LEU A 123 0.98 1.49 0.15
N PRO A 124 1.01 0.16 0.36
CA PRO A 124 0.26 -0.44 1.47
C PRO A 124 0.56 0.18 2.82
N PRO A 125 1.82 0.30 3.29
CA PRO A 125 2.10 0.92 4.58
C PRO A 125 1.65 2.38 4.65
N VAL A 126 1.77 3.15 3.56
CA VAL A 126 1.31 4.54 3.49
C VAL A 126 -0.21 4.63 3.65
N LEU A 127 -0.96 3.85 2.88
CA LEU A 127 -2.42 3.86 2.92
C LEU A 127 -2.97 3.34 4.26
N ILE A 128 -2.33 2.33 4.86
CA ILE A 128 -2.69 1.84 6.20
C ILE A 128 -2.45 2.93 7.25
N ALA A 129 -1.32 3.63 7.21
CA ALA A 129 -1.03 4.74 8.13
C ALA A 129 -2.05 5.88 7.99
N LEU A 130 -2.54 6.14 6.77
CA LEU A 130 -3.62 7.10 6.52
C LEU A 130 -5.00 6.60 6.96
N GLY A 131 -5.14 5.34 7.38
CA GLY A 131 -6.41 4.74 7.79
C GLY A 131 -7.33 4.41 6.63
N ALA A 132 -6.78 4.08 5.47
CA ALA A 132 -7.54 3.74 4.29
C ALA A 132 -8.32 2.44 4.44
N SER A 133 -9.43 2.36 3.71
CA SER A 133 -10.21 1.14 3.47
C SER A 133 -10.30 0.85 1.97
N ILE A 134 -10.68 -0.37 1.61
CA ILE A 134 -11.00 -0.74 0.24
C ILE A 134 -12.46 -1.16 0.14
N THR A 135 -13.06 -0.84 -1.00
CA THR A 135 -14.34 -1.42 -1.42
C THR A 135 -14.06 -2.48 -2.46
N THR A 136 -14.65 -3.66 -2.30
CA THR A 136 -14.51 -4.79 -3.21
C THR A 136 -15.83 -5.14 -3.84
N VAL A 137 -15.78 -5.76 -5.03
CA VAL A 137 -16.93 -6.25 -5.79
C VAL A 137 -16.77 -7.75 -6.01
N SER A 138 -17.86 -8.48 -5.78
CA SER A 138 -18.00 -9.92 -6.08
C SER A 138 -19.37 -10.19 -6.70
N PRO A 139 -19.65 -11.39 -7.20
CA PRO A 139 -21.00 -11.79 -7.64
C PRO A 139 -22.05 -11.63 -6.54
N ALA A 140 -21.66 -11.86 -5.28
CA ALA A 140 -22.55 -11.75 -4.11
C ALA A 140 -22.85 -10.29 -3.70
N GLY A 141 -22.10 -9.33 -4.20
CA GLY A 141 -22.25 -7.91 -3.86
C GLY A 141 -20.93 -7.20 -3.56
N GLU A 142 -21.04 -6.07 -2.88
CA GLU A 142 -19.91 -5.25 -2.45
C GLU A 142 -19.69 -5.38 -0.95
N ARG A 143 -18.43 -5.25 -0.53
CA ARG A 143 -18.08 -5.08 0.89
C ARG A 143 -16.95 -4.08 1.04
N THR A 144 -16.87 -3.47 2.21
CA THR A 144 -15.76 -2.60 2.59
C THR A 144 -14.98 -3.24 3.73
N LEU A 145 -13.66 -3.18 3.66
CA LEU A 145 -12.78 -3.63 4.74
C LEU A 145 -11.63 -2.64 4.94
N PRO A 146 -11.15 -2.46 6.19
CA PRO A 146 -9.95 -1.68 6.47
C PRO A 146 -8.75 -2.30 5.72
N LEU A 147 -7.87 -1.45 5.18
CA LEU A 147 -6.76 -1.94 4.36
C LEU A 147 -5.74 -2.79 5.16
N ASP A 148 -5.60 -2.55 6.46
CA ASP A 148 -4.77 -3.37 7.36
C ASP A 148 -5.29 -4.81 7.52
N LYS A 149 -6.53 -5.09 7.11
CA LYS A 149 -7.14 -6.42 7.11
C LYS A 149 -7.06 -7.12 5.75
N LEU A 150 -6.48 -6.45 4.75
CA LEU A 150 -6.34 -7.05 3.42
C LEU A 150 -5.25 -8.13 3.38
N TYR A 151 -4.15 -7.95 4.11
CA TYR A 151 -2.95 -8.78 3.99
C TYR A 151 -2.94 -9.90 5.03
N LEU A 152 -2.89 -11.16 4.59
CA LEU A 152 -2.86 -12.35 5.44
C LEU A 152 -1.46 -12.97 5.54
N GLY A 153 -0.64 -12.81 4.49
CA GLY A 153 0.70 -13.36 4.41
C GLY A 153 1.42 -12.91 3.13
N TYR A 154 2.56 -13.52 2.87
CA TYR A 154 3.36 -13.26 1.66
C TYR A 154 2.57 -13.60 0.39
N LEU A 155 2.30 -12.61 -0.45
CA LEU A 155 1.47 -12.71 -1.67
C LEU A 155 0.04 -13.24 -1.41
N GLU A 156 -0.47 -13.07 -0.18
CA GLU A 156 -1.77 -13.57 0.24
C GLU A 156 -2.65 -12.45 0.77
N THR A 157 -3.89 -12.38 0.27
CA THR A 157 -4.90 -11.40 0.66
C THR A 157 -6.18 -12.04 1.18
N ALA A 158 -6.97 -11.26 1.92
CA ALA A 158 -8.32 -11.62 2.36
C ALA A 158 -9.39 -11.54 1.25
N LEU A 159 -8.98 -11.27 0.00
CA LEU A 159 -9.89 -11.28 -1.14
C LEU A 159 -10.33 -12.71 -1.45
N GLY A 160 -11.64 -12.89 -1.59
CA GLY A 160 -12.18 -14.13 -2.13
C GLY A 160 -11.75 -14.36 -3.59
N ARG A 161 -11.88 -15.60 -4.07
CA ARG A 161 -11.48 -15.98 -5.41
C ARG A 161 -12.12 -15.12 -6.50
N SER A 162 -13.43 -14.84 -6.37
CA SER A 162 -14.21 -14.02 -7.29
C SER A 162 -14.43 -12.60 -6.76
N GLU A 163 -13.44 -12.06 -6.07
CA GLU A 163 -13.53 -10.73 -5.46
C GLU A 163 -12.43 -9.82 -6.00
N LEU A 164 -12.82 -8.62 -6.42
CA LEU A 164 -11.95 -7.62 -7.02
C LEU A 164 -12.01 -6.32 -6.21
N ILE A 165 -10.86 -5.67 -6.03
CA ILE A 165 -10.82 -4.31 -5.47
C ILE A 165 -11.44 -3.36 -6.50
N ALA A 166 -12.44 -2.61 -6.07
CA ALA A 166 -13.12 -1.58 -6.86
C ALA A 166 -12.55 -0.19 -6.59
N GLU A 167 -12.35 0.14 -5.32
CA GLU A 167 -11.94 1.47 -4.88
C GLU A 167 -11.08 1.40 -3.61
N VAL A 168 -10.26 2.43 -3.43
CA VAL A 168 -9.56 2.74 -2.18
C VAL A 168 -10.12 4.03 -1.62
N ASN A 169 -10.53 4.01 -0.37
CA ASN A 169 -11.08 5.16 0.32
C ASN A 169 -10.09 5.63 1.39
N VAL A 170 -9.61 6.86 1.26
CA VAL A 170 -8.72 7.49 2.24
C VAL A 170 -9.53 8.53 3.00
N PRO A 171 -9.63 8.46 4.33
CA PRO A 171 -10.39 9.42 5.12
C PRO A 171 -9.79 10.83 5.01
N ALA A 172 -10.61 11.84 5.31
CA ALA A 172 -10.15 13.22 5.37
C ALA A 172 -8.96 13.35 6.35
N PRO A 173 -7.91 14.08 5.96
CA PRO A 173 -6.70 14.16 6.78
C PRO A 173 -6.92 14.85 8.15
N GLY A 174 -7.87 15.78 8.26
CA GLY A 174 -8.07 16.56 9.48
C GLY A 174 -6.76 17.21 9.92
N SER A 175 -6.37 16.98 11.19
CA SER A 175 -5.09 17.45 11.78
C SER A 175 -3.91 16.48 11.54
N TRP A 176 -4.15 15.35 10.88
CA TRP A 176 -3.11 14.34 10.65
C TRP A 176 -2.10 14.81 9.60
N ARG A 177 -0.83 14.63 9.92
CA ARG A 177 0.31 14.78 9.00
C ARG A 177 0.92 13.42 8.75
N ALA A 178 1.49 13.23 7.57
CA ALA A 178 2.09 11.94 7.24
C ALA A 178 3.43 12.07 6.51
N ALA A 179 4.29 11.08 6.73
CA ALA A 179 5.56 10.92 6.05
C ALA A 179 5.79 9.45 5.69
N TYR A 180 6.58 9.22 4.67
CA TYR A 180 7.07 7.90 4.29
C TYR A 180 8.56 7.98 4.04
N LEU A 181 9.31 7.08 4.66
CA LEU A 181 10.73 6.89 4.41
C LEU A 181 10.99 5.49 3.87
N LYS A 182 11.79 5.43 2.81
CA LYS A 182 12.20 4.21 2.13
C LYS A 182 13.71 4.03 2.24
N CYS A 183 14.14 2.86 2.68
CA CYS A 183 15.54 2.44 2.68
C CYS A 183 15.78 1.46 1.54
N THR A 184 16.57 1.85 0.56
CA THR A 184 16.97 1.02 -0.58
C THR A 184 18.47 0.82 -0.59
N THR A 185 18.95 -0.21 -1.30
CA THR A 185 20.37 -0.56 -1.35
C THR A 185 21.10 -0.05 -2.60
N ARG A 186 20.37 0.20 -3.70
CA ARG A 186 20.96 0.58 -5.01
C ARG A 186 20.43 1.88 -5.57
N SER A 187 19.14 1.97 -5.81
CA SER A 187 18.50 3.18 -6.35
C SER A 187 17.22 3.52 -5.60
N ALA A 188 16.77 4.76 -5.68
CA ALA A 188 15.60 5.25 -4.95
C ALA A 188 14.30 4.56 -5.36
N ASP A 189 14.21 4.06 -6.60
CA ASP A 189 13.04 3.38 -7.17
C ASP A 189 13.11 1.83 -7.06
N ASP A 190 14.17 1.30 -6.45
CA ASP A 190 14.34 -0.13 -6.18
C ASP A 190 13.42 -0.59 -5.03
N TRP A 191 13.32 -1.89 -4.86
CA TRP A 191 12.60 -2.49 -3.74
C TRP A 191 13.30 -2.18 -2.42
N PRO A 192 12.56 -1.79 -1.38
CA PRO A 192 13.15 -1.42 -0.10
C PRO A 192 13.63 -2.61 0.71
N ALA A 193 14.68 -2.40 1.49
CA ALA A 193 14.99 -3.23 2.65
C ALA A 193 14.01 -2.93 3.80
N LEU A 194 13.53 -1.69 3.88
CA LEU A 194 12.53 -1.22 4.84
C LEU A 194 11.78 -0.01 4.28
N GLY A 195 10.46 0.01 4.42
CA GLY A 195 9.60 1.18 4.30
C GLY A 195 8.99 1.52 5.65
N VAL A 196 8.94 2.81 6.03
CA VAL A 196 8.28 3.27 7.26
C VAL A 196 7.33 4.40 6.92
N ALA A 197 6.04 4.17 7.08
CA ALA A 197 4.99 5.17 7.00
C ALA A 197 4.59 5.62 8.41
N VAL A 198 4.49 6.92 8.61
CA VAL A 198 4.07 7.54 9.86
C VAL A 198 2.95 8.51 9.56
N ALA A 199 1.88 8.44 10.35
CA ALA A 199 0.86 9.48 10.42
C ALA A 199 0.72 9.92 11.89
N LEU A 200 0.70 11.23 12.11
CA LEU A 200 0.64 11.84 13.44
C LEU A 200 -0.49 12.85 13.51
N ASP A 201 -1.29 12.77 14.55
CA ASP A 201 -2.16 13.85 15.01
C ASP A 201 -1.46 14.58 16.17
N SER A 202 -1.17 15.87 15.99
CA SER A 202 -0.46 16.66 16.99
C SER A 202 -0.95 18.11 17.01
N ASP A 203 -0.83 18.76 18.16
CA ASP A 203 -1.06 20.20 18.32
C ASP A 203 0.22 21.06 18.19
N GLY A 204 1.26 20.48 17.58
CA GLY A 204 2.58 21.08 17.37
C GLY A 204 3.59 20.72 18.45
N ALA A 205 3.19 20.46 19.69
CA ALA A 205 4.09 20.14 20.80
C ALA A 205 3.91 18.70 21.33
N VAL A 206 2.66 18.21 21.36
CA VAL A 206 2.31 16.90 21.92
C VAL A 206 1.62 16.06 20.86
N ILE A 207 2.01 14.80 20.74
CA ILE A 207 1.38 13.84 19.86
C ILE A 207 0.09 13.32 20.53
N ARG A 208 -1.08 13.65 19.96
CA ARG A 208 -2.37 13.14 20.44
C ARG A 208 -2.58 11.68 20.04
N ASP A 209 -2.26 11.37 18.77
CA ASP A 209 -2.31 9.98 18.27
C ASP A 209 -1.26 9.77 17.18
N ALA A 210 -0.86 8.50 16.99
CA ALA A 210 0.15 8.11 16.05
C ALA A 210 -0.23 6.78 15.37
N ARG A 211 0.12 6.66 14.10
CA ARG A 211 0.11 5.39 13.35
C ARG A 211 1.47 5.21 12.70
N ILE A 212 2.11 4.10 12.99
CA ILE A 212 3.43 3.73 12.42
C ILE A 212 3.29 2.37 11.76
N VAL A 213 3.57 2.32 10.47
CA VAL A 213 3.44 1.09 9.67
C VAL A 213 4.74 0.83 8.95
N ILE A 214 5.26 -0.39 9.08
CA ILE A 214 6.44 -0.84 8.32
C ILE A 214 6.03 -1.77 7.17
N GLY A 215 6.82 -1.75 6.11
CA GLY A 215 6.77 -2.70 4.98
C GLY A 215 8.17 -3.21 4.66
N ALA A 216 8.25 -4.25 3.85
CA ALA A 216 9.48 -4.91 3.37
C ALA A 216 10.33 -5.63 4.44
N ALA A 217 10.10 -5.41 5.70
CA ALA A 217 10.84 -6.06 6.79
C ALA A 217 10.03 -7.17 7.47
N THR A 218 8.76 -7.34 7.12
CA THR A 218 7.81 -8.32 7.65
C THR A 218 7.03 -8.94 6.50
N ASP A 219 6.37 -10.08 6.69
CA ASP A 219 5.59 -10.76 5.65
C ASP A 219 4.41 -9.92 5.13
N THR A 220 3.89 -9.04 5.95
CA THR A 220 2.80 -8.12 5.61
C THR A 220 3.10 -6.72 6.14
N PRO A 221 2.48 -5.66 5.58
CA PRO A 221 2.55 -4.34 6.18
C PRO A 221 2.09 -4.38 7.65
N THR A 222 2.95 -3.99 8.57
CA THR A 222 2.74 -4.23 10.01
C THR A 222 2.70 -2.91 10.79
N ARG A 223 1.65 -2.70 11.58
CA ARG A 223 1.57 -1.57 12.53
C ARG A 223 2.44 -1.83 13.75
N LEU A 224 3.13 -0.80 14.21
CA LEU A 224 3.99 -0.85 15.39
C LEU A 224 3.28 -0.21 16.60
N ALA A 225 2.35 -0.96 17.20
CA ALA A 225 1.47 -0.47 18.24
C ALA A 225 2.22 -0.03 19.52
N LYS A 226 3.32 -0.70 19.88
CA LYS A 226 4.15 -0.29 21.03
C LYS A 226 4.91 1.00 20.76
N ALA A 227 5.45 1.16 19.54
CA ALA A 227 6.09 2.41 19.12
C ALA A 227 5.09 3.58 19.09
N GLU A 228 3.87 3.36 18.59
CA GLU A 228 2.77 4.33 18.65
C GLU A 228 2.44 4.71 20.10
N GLY A 229 2.38 3.73 21.01
CA GLY A 229 2.12 3.95 22.43
C GLY A 229 3.17 4.82 23.12
N VAL A 230 4.45 4.74 22.72
CA VAL A 230 5.52 5.61 23.23
C VAL A 230 5.30 7.07 22.81
N LEU A 231 4.72 7.30 21.64
CA LEU A 231 4.51 8.64 21.10
C LEU A 231 3.24 9.31 21.66
N ARG A 232 2.18 8.55 21.95
CA ARG A 232 0.91 9.10 22.41
C ARG A 232 1.07 9.84 23.75
N GLY A 233 0.59 11.07 23.80
CA GLY A 233 0.71 11.96 24.96
C GLY A 233 2.12 12.53 25.19
N ALA A 234 3.10 12.16 24.35
CA ALA A 234 4.47 12.62 24.53
C ALA A 234 4.74 13.94 23.81
N ARG A 235 5.56 14.78 24.46
CA ARG A 235 6.29 15.85 23.80
C ARG A 235 7.53 15.24 23.16
N VAL A 236 7.67 15.40 21.85
CA VAL A 236 8.72 14.72 21.10
C VAL A 236 10.07 15.37 21.34
N ASP A 237 10.99 14.58 21.86
CA ASP A 237 12.42 14.85 21.98
C ASP A 237 13.24 13.64 21.47
N ASP A 238 14.55 13.74 21.50
CA ASP A 238 15.45 12.69 21.05
C ASP A 238 15.33 11.41 21.89
N ALA A 239 15.00 11.51 23.18
CA ALA A 239 14.81 10.35 24.05
C ALA A 239 13.51 9.61 23.71
N VAL A 240 12.42 10.33 23.48
CA VAL A 240 11.13 9.76 23.03
C VAL A 240 11.30 9.09 21.68
N LEU A 241 11.97 9.72 20.72
CA LEU A 241 12.21 9.15 19.39
C LEU A 241 13.03 7.88 19.45
N ARG A 242 14.08 7.85 20.26
CA ARG A 242 14.90 6.65 20.48
C ARG A 242 14.07 5.50 21.06
N ARG A 243 13.29 5.75 22.11
CA ARG A 243 12.42 4.76 22.72
C ARG A 243 11.36 4.24 21.75
N ALA A 244 10.77 5.11 20.92
CA ALA A 244 9.81 4.67 19.89
C ALA A 244 10.47 3.75 18.87
N GLY A 245 11.70 4.06 18.42
CA GLY A 245 12.47 3.20 17.52
C GLY A 245 12.82 1.85 18.15
N GLU A 246 13.25 1.84 19.40
CA GLU A 246 13.57 0.63 20.18
C GLU A 246 12.31 -0.24 20.37
N ALA A 247 11.18 0.36 20.74
CA ALA A 247 9.90 -0.34 20.91
C ALA A 247 9.45 -0.98 19.59
N GLY A 248 9.53 -0.23 18.48
CA GLY A 248 9.19 -0.74 17.15
C GLY A 248 10.08 -1.90 16.71
N ALA A 249 11.40 -1.78 16.91
CA ALA A 249 12.34 -2.86 16.60
C ALA A 249 12.16 -4.10 17.47
N ALA A 250 11.70 -3.93 18.71
CA ALA A 250 11.46 -5.03 19.63
C ALA A 250 10.15 -5.79 19.33
N GLU A 251 9.10 -5.08 18.84
CA GLU A 251 7.82 -5.73 18.54
C GLU A 251 7.73 -6.32 17.14
N ALA A 252 8.49 -5.80 16.18
CA ALA A 252 8.43 -6.23 14.79
C ALA A 252 8.98 -7.66 14.61
N ALA A 253 8.19 -8.53 14.00
CA ALA A 253 8.60 -9.87 13.57
C ALA A 253 9.42 -9.77 12.27
N VAL A 254 10.61 -9.20 12.36
CA VAL A 254 11.47 -8.89 11.22
C VAL A 254 12.02 -10.16 10.59
N ILE A 255 11.89 -10.26 9.25
CA ILE A 255 12.47 -11.33 8.43
C ILE A 255 13.62 -10.81 7.58
N GLY A 256 14.58 -11.68 7.27
CA GLY A 256 15.67 -11.41 6.34
C GLY A 256 15.30 -11.84 4.92
N ASP A 257 15.89 -11.15 3.93
CA ASP A 257 15.77 -11.48 2.50
C ASP A 257 17.01 -11.00 1.72
N GLN A 258 16.91 -10.96 0.38
CA GLN A 258 17.99 -10.47 -0.50
C GLN A 258 18.37 -8.99 -0.29
N HIS A 259 17.53 -8.19 0.42
CA HIS A 259 17.76 -6.77 0.71
C HIS A 259 18.42 -6.54 2.07
N GLY A 260 18.56 -7.57 2.89
CA GLY A 260 19.25 -7.51 4.16
C GLY A 260 18.89 -8.63 5.14
N THR A 261 19.80 -8.90 6.07
CA THR A 261 19.54 -9.86 7.17
C THR A 261 18.48 -9.32 8.12
N ALA A 262 17.79 -10.20 8.85
CA ALA A 262 16.80 -9.79 9.87
C ALA A 262 17.43 -8.85 10.92
N ALA A 263 18.67 -9.10 11.34
CA ALA A 263 19.40 -8.24 12.29
C ALA A 263 19.61 -6.82 11.73
N TYR A 264 20.04 -6.71 10.46
CA TYR A 264 20.22 -5.43 9.78
C TYR A 264 18.89 -4.68 9.64
N LYS A 265 17.84 -5.34 9.16
CA LYS A 265 16.51 -4.73 9.01
C LYS A 265 15.92 -4.30 10.36
N LYS A 266 16.19 -5.03 11.45
CA LYS A 266 15.79 -4.65 12.80
C LYS A 266 16.44 -3.33 13.25
N GLU A 267 17.74 -3.16 12.95
CA GLU A 267 18.43 -1.89 13.19
C GLU A 267 17.87 -0.76 12.31
N LEU A 268 17.52 -1.04 11.06
CA LEU A 268 16.84 -0.07 10.23
C LEU A 268 15.50 0.37 10.84
N VAL A 269 14.67 -0.55 11.35
CA VAL A 269 13.40 -0.19 12.04
C VAL A 269 13.68 0.77 13.18
N ARG A 270 14.65 0.46 14.05
CA ARG A 270 15.04 1.32 15.19
C ARG A 270 15.39 2.75 14.75
N VAL A 271 16.14 2.89 13.69
CA VAL A 271 16.61 4.20 13.19
C VAL A 271 15.54 4.92 12.37
N TYR A 272 14.86 4.21 11.46
CA TYR A 272 13.95 4.84 10.51
C TYR A 272 12.62 5.25 11.13
N VAL A 273 12.13 4.56 12.17
CA VAL A 273 10.97 5.03 12.95
C VAL A 273 11.23 6.42 13.50
N ALA A 274 12.36 6.63 14.18
CA ALA A 274 12.71 7.95 14.71
C ALA A 274 12.83 9.02 13.60
N ARG A 275 13.47 8.66 12.48
CA ARG A 275 13.62 9.60 11.33
C ARG A 275 12.29 9.94 10.68
N ALA A 276 11.41 8.95 10.49
CA ALA A 276 10.10 9.15 9.87
C ALA A 276 9.20 10.04 10.75
N VAL A 277 9.23 9.87 12.07
CA VAL A 277 8.53 10.75 13.02
C VAL A 277 9.05 12.19 12.92
N ARG A 278 10.37 12.40 12.93
CA ARG A 278 10.95 13.75 12.73
C ARG A 278 10.52 14.38 11.42
N GLN A 279 10.58 13.62 10.32
CA GLN A 279 10.15 14.10 9.00
C GLN A 279 8.67 14.43 8.98
N CYS A 280 7.83 13.62 9.62
CA CYS A 280 6.40 13.86 9.70
C CYS A 280 6.10 15.18 10.43
N LEU A 281 6.80 15.47 11.53
CA LEU A 281 6.67 16.72 12.27
C LEU A 281 7.20 17.93 11.50
N ALA A 282 8.25 17.76 10.70
CA ALA A 282 8.82 18.83 9.87
C ALA A 282 7.98 19.16 8.62
N ASN A 283 7.12 18.26 8.18
CA ASN A 283 6.20 18.48 7.05
C ASN A 283 5.06 19.43 7.51
N GLN A 284 5.30 20.74 7.40
CA GLN A 284 4.27 21.78 7.62
C GLN A 284 3.43 21.96 6.36
#